data_87f7fe6c55d4bffe5eb2430db1ea1bbb
#
_entry.id   87f7fe6c55d4bffe5eb2430db1ea1bbb
#
_cell.length_a   1.000
_cell.length_b   1.000
_cell.length_c   1.000
_cell.angle_alpha   90.00
_cell.angle_beta   90.00
_cell.angle_gamma   90.00
#
_symmetry.space_group_name_H-M   'P 1'
#
loop_
_entity.id
_entity.type
_entity.pdbx_description
1 polymer ?
#
loop_
_entity_poly.entity_id
_entity_poly.type
_entity_poly.pdbx_seq_one_letter_code
_entity_poly.pdbx_strand_id
1 'polypeptide(L)'
;MKKYIKNILTDNVLWIFTAITLIFFGTLYKMEFAVDTYATLSFTMKEFINQFASSGRFLLVLVGIIFKILNFNNKTIYILSYLMAIMCMAISLYKLYSIIKEDIGSKFLKILIPILIVLNAFSLELFLFIEKGIMLFGVTMCIFAGGEIKKWLESKNKKYLILSGIFMLLANFSYQGVVGIFVAISII
;
A
#
# COMPACT_ATOMS: atom_id res chain seq x y z
N MET A 1 -22.10 6.51 -2.77
CA MET A 1 -20.98 5.53 -2.82
C MET A 1 -20.90 4.82 -4.18
N LYS A 2 -21.92 4.11 -4.69
CA LYS A 2 -21.90 3.40 -6.01
C LYS A 2 -21.47 4.27 -7.20
N LYS A 3 -21.98 5.50 -7.32
CA LYS A 3 -21.63 6.44 -8.42
C LYS A 3 -20.15 6.86 -8.37
N TYR A 4 -19.60 7.05 -7.16
CA TYR A 4 -18.19 7.43 -6.99
C TYR A 4 -17.25 6.29 -7.40
N ILE A 5 -17.53 5.06 -6.96
CA ILE A 5 -16.75 3.88 -7.35
C ILE A 5 -16.81 3.66 -8.87
N LYS A 6 -17.99 3.81 -9.47
CA LYS A 6 -18.15 3.67 -10.93
C LYS A 6 -17.29 4.70 -11.69
N ASN A 7 -17.27 5.95 -11.24
CA ASN A 7 -16.45 6.99 -11.87
C ASN A 7 -14.94 6.69 -11.78
N ILE A 8 -14.47 6.16 -10.64
CA ILE A 8 -13.06 5.76 -10.50
C ILE A 8 -12.72 4.61 -11.44
N LEU A 9 -13.57 3.59 -11.53
CA LEU A 9 -13.33 2.42 -12.39
C LEU A 9 -13.40 2.74 -13.88
N THR A 10 -14.09 3.82 -14.27
CA THR A 10 -14.13 4.31 -15.66
C THR A 10 -13.03 5.32 -15.97
N ASP A 11 -12.20 5.70 -15.00
CA ASP A 11 -11.11 6.64 -15.21
C ASP A 11 -9.92 5.95 -15.91
N ASN A 12 -9.62 6.37 -17.10
CA ASN A 12 -8.51 5.85 -17.90
C ASN A 12 -7.16 5.96 -17.19
N VAL A 13 -6.98 6.96 -16.31
CA VAL A 13 -5.74 7.18 -15.56
C VAL A 13 -5.49 6.04 -14.58
N LEU A 14 -6.52 5.51 -13.92
CA LEU A 14 -6.36 4.33 -13.05
C LEU A 14 -5.84 3.11 -13.83
N TRP A 15 -6.38 2.87 -15.02
CA TRP A 15 -5.95 1.75 -15.85
C TRP A 15 -4.54 1.92 -16.40
N ILE A 16 -4.14 3.16 -16.72
CA ILE A 16 -2.74 3.47 -17.08
C ILE A 16 -1.81 3.13 -15.91
N PHE A 17 -2.13 3.55 -14.69
CA PHE A 17 -1.32 3.24 -13.53
C PHE A 17 -1.31 1.74 -13.20
N THR A 18 -2.43 1.04 -13.40
CA THR A 18 -2.47 -0.42 -13.25
C THR A 18 -1.55 -1.11 -14.26
N ALA A 19 -1.58 -0.69 -15.52
CA ALA A 19 -0.70 -1.22 -16.56
C ALA A 19 0.78 -0.95 -16.26
N ILE A 20 1.12 0.26 -15.84
CA ILE A 20 2.49 0.63 -15.43
C ILE A 20 2.95 -0.24 -14.25
N THR A 21 2.12 -0.42 -13.25
CA THR A 21 2.43 -1.27 -12.09
C THR A 21 2.67 -2.72 -12.52
N LEU A 22 1.85 -3.26 -13.41
CA LEU A 22 2.02 -4.60 -13.96
C LEU A 22 3.30 -4.74 -14.79
N ILE A 23 3.67 -3.74 -15.57
CA ILE A 23 4.92 -3.74 -16.34
C ILE A 23 6.13 -3.72 -15.38
N PHE A 24 6.08 -2.88 -14.35
CA PHE A 24 7.18 -2.70 -13.41
C PHE A 24 7.40 -3.90 -12.48
N PHE A 25 6.32 -4.47 -11.96
CA PHE A 25 6.36 -5.57 -10.98
C PHE A 25 5.91 -6.93 -11.54
N GLY A 26 5.40 -6.99 -12.77
CA GLY A 26 4.81 -8.20 -13.33
C GLY A 26 5.79 -9.37 -13.46
N THR A 27 7.08 -9.09 -13.64
CA THR A 27 8.13 -10.11 -13.67
C THR A 27 8.41 -10.73 -12.28
N LEU A 28 8.01 -10.05 -11.20
CA LEU A 28 8.19 -10.52 -9.82
C LEU A 28 7.10 -11.51 -9.34
N TYR A 29 6.33 -12.07 -10.27
CA TYR A 29 5.36 -13.13 -9.95
C TYR A 29 6.04 -14.46 -9.60
N LYS A 30 7.33 -14.62 -9.93
CA LYS A 30 8.12 -15.78 -9.51
C LYS A 30 8.23 -15.80 -7.98
N MET A 31 8.17 -17.01 -7.42
CA MET A 31 8.29 -17.23 -5.97
C MET A 31 9.76 -17.12 -5.54
N GLU A 32 10.30 -15.91 -5.63
CA GLU A 32 11.62 -15.55 -5.09
C GLU A 32 11.37 -14.69 -3.84
N PHE A 33 12.03 -15.05 -2.73
CA PHE A 33 11.81 -14.42 -1.44
C PHE A 33 13.08 -13.81 -0.87
N ALA A 34 12.94 -12.74 -0.10
CA ALA A 34 13.97 -12.30 0.82
C ALA A 34 14.26 -13.38 1.87
N VAL A 35 15.48 -13.40 2.39
CA VAL A 35 15.93 -14.38 3.39
C VAL A 35 14.97 -14.48 4.58
N ASP A 36 14.50 -13.34 5.08
CA ASP A 36 13.58 -13.27 6.21
C ASP A 36 12.24 -13.98 5.94
N THR A 37 11.80 -14.01 4.69
CA THR A 37 10.56 -14.72 4.30
C THR A 37 10.68 -16.22 4.48
N TYR A 38 11.83 -16.81 4.20
CA TYR A 38 12.05 -18.25 4.41
C TYR A 38 11.97 -18.60 5.89
N ALA A 39 12.51 -17.75 6.77
CA ALA A 39 12.35 -17.92 8.21
C ALA A 39 10.87 -17.80 8.64
N THR A 40 10.17 -16.77 8.14
CA THR A 40 8.74 -16.54 8.43
C THR A 40 7.86 -17.72 8.02
N LEU A 41 8.15 -18.37 6.89
CA LEU A 41 7.42 -19.54 6.41
C LEU A 41 7.57 -20.79 7.29
N SER A 42 8.67 -20.86 8.06
CA SER A 42 8.92 -21.96 9.00
C SER A 42 8.30 -21.75 10.38
N PHE A 43 7.82 -20.54 10.70
CA PHE A 43 7.28 -20.21 12.02
C PHE A 43 6.02 -21.00 12.36
N THR A 44 5.97 -21.51 13.59
CA THR A 44 4.72 -21.90 14.21
C THR A 44 3.80 -20.68 14.39
N MET A 45 2.49 -20.91 14.60
CA MET A 45 1.57 -19.79 14.83
C MET A 45 1.99 -18.93 16.02
N LYS A 46 2.49 -19.53 17.08
CA LYS A 46 2.92 -18.80 18.28
C LYS A 46 4.14 -17.92 18.00
N GLU A 47 5.12 -18.43 17.27
CA GLU A 47 6.30 -17.67 16.85
C GLU A 47 5.92 -16.52 15.93
N PHE A 48 5.06 -16.78 14.93
CA PHE A 48 4.54 -15.76 14.02
C PHE A 48 3.84 -14.61 14.78
N ILE A 49 2.91 -14.94 15.68
CA ILE A 49 2.22 -13.93 16.50
C ILE A 49 3.21 -13.14 17.34
N ASN A 50 4.11 -13.83 18.06
CA ASN A 50 5.08 -13.18 18.94
C ASN A 50 6.00 -12.24 18.14
N GLN A 51 6.53 -12.69 17.01
CA GLN A 51 7.44 -11.91 16.17
C GLN A 51 6.79 -10.64 15.62
N PHE A 52 5.60 -10.76 15.05
CA PHE A 52 4.96 -9.64 14.39
C PHE A 52 4.14 -8.74 15.33
N ALA A 53 3.57 -9.29 16.41
CA ALA A 53 2.91 -8.49 17.43
C ALA A 53 3.91 -7.65 18.23
N SER A 54 5.07 -8.22 18.59
CA SER A 54 6.13 -7.46 19.30
C SER A 54 6.69 -6.31 18.45
N SER A 55 6.68 -6.46 17.12
CA SER A 55 7.06 -5.39 16.19
C SER A 55 5.90 -4.43 15.86
N GLY A 56 4.72 -4.56 16.49
CA GLY A 56 3.56 -3.69 16.28
C GLY A 56 2.80 -3.89 14.96
N ARG A 57 3.09 -4.97 14.20
CA ARG A 57 2.45 -5.28 12.91
C ARG A 57 1.14 -6.05 13.10
N PHE A 58 0.22 -5.50 13.87
CA PHE A 58 -1.03 -6.18 14.27
C PHE A 58 -1.91 -6.59 13.10
N LEU A 59 -1.95 -5.79 12.03
CA LEU A 59 -2.74 -6.12 10.85
C LEU A 59 -2.17 -7.34 10.11
N LEU A 60 -0.84 -7.47 10.06
CA LEU A 60 -0.18 -8.65 9.50
C LEU A 60 -0.50 -9.91 10.32
N VAL A 61 -0.47 -9.79 11.66
CA VAL A 61 -0.86 -10.90 12.57
C VAL A 61 -2.30 -11.34 12.30
N LEU A 62 -3.23 -10.39 12.21
CA LEU A 62 -4.64 -10.68 11.93
C LEU A 62 -4.83 -11.44 10.61
N VAL A 63 -4.21 -10.95 9.55
CA VAL A 63 -4.30 -11.58 8.21
C VAL A 63 -3.63 -12.97 8.22
N GLY A 64 -2.49 -13.13 8.89
CA GLY A 64 -1.81 -14.42 9.02
C GLY A 64 -2.67 -15.46 9.77
N ILE A 65 -3.37 -15.04 10.85
CA ILE A 65 -4.32 -15.90 11.56
C ILE A 65 -5.46 -16.34 10.64
N ILE A 66 -6.04 -15.41 9.85
CA ILE A 66 -7.11 -15.72 8.90
C ILE A 66 -6.62 -16.73 7.85
N PHE A 67 -5.44 -16.55 7.29
CA PHE A 67 -4.88 -17.48 6.29
C PHE A 67 -4.66 -18.88 6.86
N LYS A 68 -4.26 -18.96 8.13
CA LYS A 68 -4.07 -20.25 8.80
C LYS A 68 -5.40 -20.94 9.12
N ILE A 69 -6.43 -20.20 9.60
CA ILE A 69 -7.78 -20.73 9.81
C ILE A 69 -8.36 -21.29 8.50
N LEU A 70 -8.11 -20.61 7.38
CA LEU A 70 -8.55 -21.03 6.05
C LEU A 70 -7.66 -22.12 5.42
N ASN A 71 -6.63 -22.60 6.13
CA ASN A 71 -5.67 -23.59 5.66
C ASN A 71 -5.04 -23.26 4.29
N PHE A 72 -4.75 -21.98 4.05
CA PHE A 72 -4.09 -21.57 2.81
C PHE A 72 -2.64 -22.07 2.80
N ASN A 73 -2.24 -22.68 1.68
CA ASN A 73 -0.85 -23.04 1.46
C ASN A 73 0.00 -21.80 1.07
N ASN A 74 1.31 -21.92 1.18
CA ASN A 74 2.25 -20.83 0.92
C ASN A 74 2.10 -20.24 -0.49
N LYS A 75 1.78 -21.06 -1.51
CA LYS A 75 1.55 -20.59 -2.88
C LYS A 75 0.31 -19.71 -2.97
N THR A 76 -0.78 -20.10 -2.32
CA THR A 76 -2.03 -19.29 -2.27
C THR A 76 -1.79 -17.97 -1.54
N ILE A 77 -1.11 -18.00 -0.39
CA ILE A 77 -0.75 -16.79 0.37
C ILE A 77 0.09 -15.84 -0.49
N TYR A 78 1.08 -16.38 -1.20
CA TYR A 78 1.92 -15.60 -2.10
C TYR A 78 1.11 -14.92 -3.21
N ILE A 79 0.25 -15.67 -3.91
CA ILE A 79 -0.58 -15.13 -4.99
C ILE A 79 -1.52 -14.03 -4.48
N LEU A 80 -2.20 -14.25 -3.35
CA LEU A 80 -3.10 -13.27 -2.77
C LEU A 80 -2.35 -12.01 -2.32
N SER A 81 -1.20 -12.17 -1.68
CA SER A 81 -0.35 -11.06 -1.26
C SER A 81 0.18 -10.27 -2.47
N TYR A 82 0.58 -10.96 -3.54
CA TYR A 82 1.03 -10.34 -4.78
C TYR A 82 -0.09 -9.53 -5.46
N LEU A 83 -1.28 -10.12 -5.60
CA LEU A 83 -2.44 -9.42 -6.19
C LEU A 83 -2.82 -8.19 -5.36
N MET A 84 -2.85 -8.33 -4.03
CA MET A 84 -3.08 -7.21 -3.12
C MET A 84 -2.02 -6.11 -3.28
N ALA A 85 -0.74 -6.49 -3.41
CA ALA A 85 0.37 -5.57 -3.61
C ALA A 85 0.19 -4.75 -4.91
N ILE A 86 -0.11 -5.40 -6.04
CA ILE A 86 -0.36 -4.73 -7.32
C ILE A 86 -1.54 -3.75 -7.20
N MET A 87 -2.65 -4.17 -6.58
CA MET A 87 -3.81 -3.30 -6.38
C MET A 87 -3.47 -2.09 -5.50
N CYS A 88 -2.77 -2.30 -4.39
CA CYS A 88 -2.34 -1.22 -3.50
C CYS A 88 -1.44 -0.21 -4.22
N MET A 89 -0.50 -0.67 -5.05
CA MET A 89 0.37 0.22 -5.81
C MET A 89 -0.40 1.03 -6.85
N ALA A 90 -1.28 0.41 -7.62
CA ALA A 90 -2.12 1.12 -8.60
C ALA A 90 -3.01 2.18 -7.93
N ILE A 91 -3.63 1.84 -6.80
CA ILE A 91 -4.44 2.77 -5.99
C ILE A 91 -3.58 3.91 -5.42
N SER A 92 -2.37 3.61 -4.96
CA SER A 92 -1.40 4.59 -4.46
C SER A 92 -1.04 5.63 -5.52
N LEU A 93 -0.68 5.17 -6.72
CA LEU A 93 -0.38 6.03 -7.86
C LEU A 93 -1.57 6.94 -8.22
N TYR A 94 -2.76 6.35 -8.32
CA TYR A 94 -3.99 7.08 -8.64
C TYR A 94 -4.36 8.10 -7.56
N LYS A 95 -4.23 7.73 -6.28
CA LYS A 95 -4.52 8.64 -5.18
C LYS A 95 -3.53 9.80 -5.14
N LEU A 96 -2.23 9.54 -5.32
CA LEU A 96 -1.23 10.58 -5.37
C LEU A 96 -1.45 11.52 -6.56
N TYR A 97 -1.74 10.96 -7.76
CA TYR A 97 -2.17 11.76 -8.91
C TYR A 97 -3.35 12.67 -8.54
N SER A 98 -4.36 12.15 -7.85
CA SER A 98 -5.54 12.92 -7.47
C SER A 98 -5.24 14.07 -6.49
N ILE A 99 -4.19 13.93 -5.67
CA ILE A 99 -3.73 14.95 -4.72
C ILE A 99 -3.03 16.11 -5.44
N ILE A 100 -2.21 15.79 -6.46
CA ILE A 100 -1.33 16.78 -7.10
C ILE A 100 -1.87 17.37 -8.40
N LYS A 101 -2.92 16.75 -8.99
CA LYS A 101 -3.40 17.09 -10.36
C LYS A 101 -3.85 18.55 -10.54
N GLU A 102 -4.27 19.20 -9.47
CA GLU A 102 -4.73 20.60 -9.51
C GLU A 102 -3.58 21.58 -9.37
N ASP A 103 -2.49 21.18 -8.71
CA ASP A 103 -1.33 22.04 -8.44
C ASP A 103 -0.32 22.04 -9.60
N ILE A 104 -0.35 21.04 -10.46
CA ILE A 104 0.61 20.87 -11.55
C ILE A 104 -0.04 21.16 -12.89
N GLY A 105 0.50 22.10 -13.68
CA GLY A 105 -0.04 22.45 -15.01
C GLY A 105 0.22 21.37 -16.09
N SER A 106 1.40 20.75 -16.08
CA SER A 106 1.81 19.78 -17.10
C SER A 106 1.12 18.42 -16.94
N LYS A 107 0.44 17.96 -18.00
CA LYS A 107 -0.19 16.62 -18.02
C LYS A 107 0.84 15.49 -17.83
N PHE A 108 2.03 15.64 -18.40
CA PHE A 108 3.10 14.66 -18.28
C PHE A 108 3.62 14.56 -16.83
N LEU A 109 3.87 15.69 -16.18
CA LEU A 109 4.36 15.71 -14.79
C LEU A 109 3.33 15.17 -13.80
N LYS A 110 2.02 15.37 -14.05
CA LYS A 110 0.94 14.79 -13.23
C LYS A 110 1.00 13.27 -13.16
N ILE A 111 1.47 12.62 -14.22
CA ILE A 111 1.61 11.15 -14.28
C ILE A 111 3.00 10.73 -13.79
N LEU A 112 4.04 11.45 -14.19
CA LEU A 112 5.42 11.08 -13.88
C LEU A 112 5.75 11.17 -12.38
N ILE A 113 5.30 12.22 -11.69
CA ILE A 113 5.62 12.42 -10.27
C ILE A 113 5.09 11.30 -9.38
N PRO A 114 3.81 10.85 -9.46
CA PRO A 114 3.37 9.67 -8.74
C PRO A 114 4.22 8.42 -9.01
N ILE A 115 4.59 8.19 -10.27
CA ILE A 115 5.44 7.06 -10.66
C ILE A 115 6.78 7.11 -9.93
N LEU A 116 7.48 8.24 -9.97
CA LEU A 116 8.78 8.39 -9.33
C LEU A 116 8.73 8.27 -7.80
N ILE A 117 7.63 8.71 -7.17
CA ILE A 117 7.46 8.63 -5.72
C ILE A 117 7.12 7.21 -5.29
N VAL A 118 6.24 6.51 -6.02
CA VAL A 118 5.70 5.22 -5.59
C VAL A 118 6.48 4.05 -6.16
N LEU A 119 6.89 4.11 -7.44
CA LEU A 119 7.66 3.04 -8.10
C LEU A 119 9.16 3.32 -8.01
N ASN A 120 9.75 3.09 -6.86
CA ASN A 120 11.16 3.28 -6.58
C ASN A 120 11.83 1.99 -6.08
N ALA A 121 13.13 2.02 -5.82
CA ALA A 121 13.89 0.86 -5.35
C ALA A 121 13.35 0.29 -4.02
N PHE A 122 12.86 1.15 -3.11
CA PHE A 122 12.28 0.72 -1.84
C PHE A 122 10.98 -0.09 -2.05
N SER A 123 10.11 0.35 -2.95
CA SER A 123 8.89 -0.42 -3.25
C SER A 123 9.22 -1.73 -3.97
N LEU A 124 10.27 -1.79 -4.78
CA LEU A 124 10.77 -3.03 -5.38
C LEU A 124 11.23 -4.02 -4.30
N GLU A 125 11.97 -3.56 -3.30
CA GLU A 125 12.40 -4.38 -2.16
C GLU A 125 11.20 -4.99 -1.42
N LEU A 126 10.15 -4.20 -1.17
CA LEU A 126 8.95 -4.70 -0.50
C LEU A 126 8.28 -5.88 -1.23
N PHE A 127 8.43 -5.96 -2.56
CA PHE A 127 7.89 -7.09 -3.34
C PHE A 127 8.62 -8.42 -3.12
N LEU A 128 9.79 -8.41 -2.50
CA LEU A 128 10.53 -9.64 -2.19
C LEU A 128 10.01 -10.35 -0.94
N PHE A 129 9.14 -9.72 -0.14
CA PHE A 129 8.56 -10.33 1.05
C PHE A 129 7.23 -11.03 0.75
N ILE A 130 6.93 -12.12 1.47
CA ILE A 130 5.64 -12.81 1.32
C ILE A 130 4.47 -11.93 1.80
N GLU A 131 4.70 -11.09 2.80
CA GLU A 131 3.75 -10.14 3.36
C GLU A 131 3.60 -8.82 2.57
N LYS A 132 4.16 -8.75 1.36
CA LYS A 132 4.16 -7.56 0.49
C LYS A 132 2.80 -6.86 0.37
N GLY A 133 1.73 -7.63 0.30
CA GLY A 133 0.38 -7.07 0.20
C GLY A 133 0.02 -6.18 1.38
N ILE A 134 0.33 -6.60 2.60
CA ILE A 134 0.08 -5.84 3.83
C ILE A 134 1.05 -4.67 3.96
N MET A 135 2.32 -4.85 3.59
CA MET A 135 3.31 -3.76 3.62
C MET A 135 2.91 -2.63 2.66
N LEU A 136 2.52 -2.97 1.43
CA LEU A 136 2.08 -1.99 0.43
C LEU A 136 0.69 -1.41 0.72
N PHE A 137 -0.16 -2.14 1.44
CA PHE A 137 -1.37 -1.55 2.02
C PHE A 137 -1.01 -0.43 3.00
N GLY A 138 0.04 -0.60 3.83
CA GLY A 138 0.56 0.47 4.69
C GLY A 138 1.00 1.71 3.89
N VAL A 139 1.72 1.53 2.78
CA VAL A 139 2.08 2.63 1.84
C VAL A 139 0.82 3.35 1.34
N THR A 140 -0.17 2.60 0.89
CA THR A 140 -1.44 3.15 0.40
C THR A 140 -2.13 3.98 1.49
N MET A 141 -2.19 3.47 2.71
CA MET A 141 -2.81 4.19 3.84
C MET A 141 -2.07 5.49 4.17
N CYS A 142 -0.73 5.50 4.11
CA CYS A 142 0.05 6.74 4.27
C CYS A 142 -0.30 7.80 3.22
N ILE A 143 -0.46 7.40 1.97
CA ILE A 143 -0.84 8.32 0.88
C ILE A 143 -2.27 8.86 1.09
N PHE A 144 -3.20 8.01 1.54
CA PHE A 144 -4.55 8.46 1.89
C PHE A 144 -4.52 9.44 3.07
N ALA A 145 -3.74 9.16 4.11
CA ALA A 145 -3.59 10.03 5.27
C ALA A 145 -3.08 11.42 4.86
N GLY A 146 -2.02 11.50 4.04
CA GLY A 146 -1.50 12.76 3.51
C GLY A 146 -2.54 13.54 2.69
N GLY A 147 -3.29 12.85 1.82
CA GLY A 147 -4.38 13.48 1.07
C GLY A 147 -5.51 14.03 1.95
N GLU A 148 -5.81 13.39 3.07
CA GLU A 148 -6.80 13.92 4.02
C GLU A 148 -6.24 15.10 4.85
N ILE A 149 -4.93 15.13 5.15
CA ILE A 149 -4.29 16.32 5.75
C ILE A 149 -4.39 17.51 4.82
N LYS A 150 -4.11 17.36 3.51
CA LYS A 150 -4.26 18.44 2.54
C LYS A 150 -5.69 19.02 2.57
N LYS A 151 -6.72 18.16 2.50
CA LYS A 151 -8.12 18.60 2.60
C LYS A 151 -8.45 19.30 3.92
N TRP A 152 -7.84 18.86 5.03
CA TRP A 152 -8.02 19.53 6.30
C TRP A 152 -7.37 20.92 6.30
N LEU A 153 -6.18 21.07 5.73
CA LEU A 153 -5.51 22.38 5.61
C LEU A 153 -6.35 23.36 4.80
N GLU A 154 -7.00 22.90 3.73
CA GLU A 154 -7.84 23.74 2.86
C GLU A 154 -9.19 24.08 3.52
N SER A 155 -9.88 23.11 4.10
CA SER A 155 -11.27 23.25 4.57
C SER A 155 -11.40 23.53 6.08
N LYS A 156 -10.33 23.30 6.86
CA LYS A 156 -10.31 23.30 8.34
C LYS A 156 -11.34 22.38 9.00
N ASN A 157 -11.93 21.43 8.24
CA ASN A 157 -12.91 20.50 8.75
C ASN A 157 -12.22 19.35 9.50
N LYS A 158 -12.45 19.23 10.81
CA LYS A 158 -11.86 18.24 11.71
C LYS A 158 -12.10 16.79 11.27
N LYS A 159 -13.15 16.51 10.47
CA LYS A 159 -13.40 15.18 9.91
C LYS A 159 -12.22 14.64 9.13
N TYR A 160 -11.56 15.47 8.33
CA TYR A 160 -10.41 15.05 7.53
C TYR A 160 -9.18 14.76 8.40
N LEU A 161 -9.00 15.51 9.50
CA LEU A 161 -7.94 15.23 10.46
C LEU A 161 -8.14 13.87 11.15
N ILE A 162 -9.38 13.55 11.55
CA ILE A 162 -9.72 12.26 12.16
C ILE A 162 -9.49 11.12 11.16
N LEU A 163 -9.92 11.28 9.90
CA LEU A 163 -9.70 10.29 8.85
C LEU A 163 -8.21 10.06 8.58
N SER A 164 -7.40 11.13 8.55
CA SER A 164 -5.96 11.00 8.42
C SER A 164 -5.36 10.20 9.57
N GLY A 165 -5.77 10.46 10.81
CA GLY A 165 -5.35 9.70 11.99
C GLY A 165 -5.69 8.20 11.88
N ILE A 166 -6.90 7.87 11.41
CA ILE A 166 -7.32 6.47 11.20
C ILE A 166 -6.44 5.80 10.14
N PHE A 167 -6.19 6.46 9.00
CA PHE A 167 -5.33 5.90 7.97
C PHE A 167 -3.88 5.72 8.45
N MET A 168 -3.36 6.64 9.26
CA MET A 168 -2.04 6.50 9.87
C MET A 168 -1.96 5.33 10.85
N LEU A 169 -2.99 5.09 11.66
CA LEU A 169 -3.06 3.92 12.54
C LEU A 169 -3.04 2.62 11.72
N LEU A 170 -3.82 2.54 10.64
CA LEU A 170 -3.81 1.38 9.74
C LEU A 170 -2.45 1.16 9.08
N ALA A 171 -1.77 2.24 8.66
CA ALA A 171 -0.42 2.16 8.12
C ALA A 171 0.58 1.61 9.13
N ASN A 172 0.58 2.13 10.36
CA ASN A 172 1.47 1.67 11.43
C ASN A 172 1.21 0.21 11.80
N PHE A 173 -0.03 -0.23 11.86
CA PHE A 173 -0.38 -1.63 12.16
C PHE A 173 -0.03 -2.58 11.00
N SER A 174 0.18 -2.05 9.80
CA SER A 174 0.64 -2.82 8.65
C SER A 174 2.17 -2.92 8.63
N TYR A 175 2.85 -1.78 8.58
CA TYR A 175 4.31 -1.70 8.48
C TYR A 175 4.83 -0.31 8.86
N GLN A 176 5.54 -0.19 9.99
CA GLN A 176 6.00 1.11 10.50
C GLN A 176 7.02 1.81 9.59
N GLY A 177 7.77 1.06 8.79
CA GLY A 177 8.78 1.61 7.86
C GLY A 177 8.22 2.58 6.82
N VAL A 178 6.89 2.63 6.63
CA VAL A 178 6.26 3.51 5.62
C VAL A 178 5.89 4.92 6.12
N VAL A 179 6.07 5.21 7.41
CA VAL A 179 5.69 6.51 8.01
C VAL A 179 6.39 7.68 7.34
N GLY A 180 7.64 7.51 6.86
CA GLY A 180 8.35 8.53 6.09
C GLY A 180 7.62 8.99 4.84
N ILE A 181 6.84 8.11 4.20
CA ILE A 181 6.02 8.44 3.03
C ILE A 181 4.92 9.45 3.41
N PHE A 182 4.27 9.25 4.57
CA PHE A 182 3.27 10.20 5.07
C PHE A 182 3.86 11.60 5.25
N VAL A 183 5.03 11.68 5.89
CA VAL A 183 5.71 12.97 6.12
C VAL A 183 6.02 13.64 4.77
N ALA A 184 6.58 12.92 3.82
CA ALA A 184 6.89 13.45 2.49
C ALA A 184 5.66 14.00 1.76
N ILE A 185 4.52 13.28 1.82
CA ILE A 185 3.27 13.69 1.14
C ILE A 185 2.60 14.87 1.87
N SER A 186 2.79 14.99 3.19
CA SER A 186 2.20 16.09 3.97
C SER A 186 2.89 17.45 3.73
N ILE A 187 4.04 17.45 3.04
CA ILE A 187 4.81 18.66 2.68
C ILE A 187 4.43 19.17 1.27
N ILE A 188 3.86 18.29 0.44
CA ILE A 188 3.39 18.63 -0.92
C ILE A 188 2.00 19.31 -0.84
#